data_c007038e89e72760027e7b1224c74f29
#
_entry.id   c007038e89e72760027e7b1224c74f29
#
_cell.length_a   1.000
_cell.length_b   1.000
_cell.length_c   1.000
_cell.angle_alpha   90.00
_cell.angle_beta   90.00
_cell.angle_gamma   90.00
#
_symmetry.space_group_name_H-M   'P 1'
#
loop_
_entity.id
_entity.type
_entity.pdbx_description
1 polymer ?
#
loop_
_entity_poly.entity_id
_entity_poly.type
_entity_poly.pdbx_seq_one_letter_code
_entity_poly.pdbx_strand_id
1 'polypeptide(L)'
;MAVKRATAEAGPVLWRIGEVAKLTGVTTRTLRYWEELGLLQPASRTEGGERVYGAGDVRRVTRIRDWQELLGFSLDEVKTVLSTGDVDVLDRVHLELREGDVSLARRRELLDEAIAANNQLVGRLEDTLSRISALRDERAAIAIRLREKRDELEAAHD
;
A
#
# COMPACT_ATOMS: atom_id res chain seq x y z
N MET A 1 21.78 32.92 7.24
CA MET A 1 20.54 32.70 8.02
C MET A 1 20.46 31.22 8.42
N ALA A 2 20.57 30.95 9.69
CA ALA A 2 20.65 29.59 10.22
C ALA A 2 19.27 28.95 10.26
N VAL A 3 19.09 27.83 9.56
CA VAL A 3 17.91 26.99 9.72
C VAL A 3 18.01 26.29 11.06
N LYS A 4 17.14 26.70 11.96
CA LYS A 4 17.01 26.18 13.32
C LYS A 4 16.59 24.71 13.23
N ARG A 5 17.51 23.77 13.49
CA ARG A 5 17.18 22.37 13.77
C ARG A 5 16.30 22.34 15.01
N ALA A 6 15.03 22.07 14.81
CA ALA A 6 14.15 21.68 15.91
C ALA A 6 14.53 20.24 16.30
N THR A 7 15.28 20.13 17.38
CA THR A 7 15.53 18.85 18.07
C THR A 7 14.22 18.40 18.72
N ALA A 8 13.73 17.25 18.26
CA ALA A 8 12.48 16.65 18.70
C ALA A 8 12.65 15.94 20.05
N GLU A 9 12.03 16.48 21.07
CA GLU A 9 11.49 15.74 22.21
C GLU A 9 9.95 15.71 22.09
N ALA A 10 9.44 15.26 20.94
CA ALA A 10 8.04 14.90 20.82
C ALA A 10 7.97 13.38 20.76
N GLY A 11 7.34 12.76 21.75
CA GLY A 11 7.00 11.35 21.73
C GLY A 11 6.25 10.99 20.42
N PRO A 12 6.05 9.70 20.13
CA PRO A 12 5.45 9.27 18.87
C PRO A 12 4.11 9.97 18.65
N VAL A 13 3.97 10.65 17.50
CA VAL A 13 2.70 11.31 17.15
C VAL A 13 1.66 10.22 16.94
N LEU A 14 0.59 10.28 17.74
CA LEU A 14 -0.52 9.34 17.70
C LEU A 14 -1.81 10.08 17.28
N TRP A 15 -2.58 9.44 16.43
CA TRP A 15 -3.84 9.99 15.90
C TRP A 15 -5.03 9.12 16.31
N ARG A 16 -6.16 9.76 16.58
CA ARG A 16 -7.44 9.07 16.71
C ARG A 16 -8.00 8.69 15.34
N ILE A 17 -8.88 7.71 15.28
CA ILE A 17 -9.45 7.20 14.02
C ILE A 17 -10.05 8.30 13.13
N GLY A 18 -10.68 9.31 13.72
CA GLY A 18 -11.23 10.45 12.97
C GLY A 18 -10.15 11.34 12.34
N GLU A 19 -8.97 11.44 12.94
CA GLU A 19 -7.84 12.18 12.41
C GLU A 19 -7.17 11.39 11.28
N VAL A 20 -7.00 10.07 11.47
CA VAL A 20 -6.53 9.18 10.39
C VAL A 20 -7.45 9.25 9.18
N ALA A 21 -8.77 9.23 9.39
CA ALA A 21 -9.75 9.38 8.33
C ALA A 21 -9.56 10.68 7.53
N LYS A 22 -9.36 11.80 8.22
CA LYS A 22 -9.10 13.11 7.58
C LYS A 22 -7.78 13.14 6.82
N LEU A 23 -6.71 12.58 7.40
CA LEU A 23 -5.38 12.55 6.79
C LEU A 23 -5.32 11.70 5.53
N THR A 24 -6.06 10.60 5.51
CA THR A 24 -5.98 9.59 4.44
C THR A 24 -7.12 9.66 3.43
N GLY A 25 -8.17 10.43 3.70
CA GLY A 25 -9.38 10.45 2.87
C GLY A 25 -10.26 9.21 3.00
N VAL A 26 -9.92 8.27 3.90
CA VAL A 26 -10.67 7.03 4.14
C VAL A 26 -11.69 7.26 5.24
N THR A 27 -12.92 6.73 5.11
CA THR A 27 -13.95 6.92 6.14
C THR A 27 -13.62 6.14 7.42
N THR A 28 -14.08 6.62 8.58
CA THR A 28 -13.92 5.90 9.85
C THR A 28 -14.59 4.52 9.84
N ARG A 29 -15.67 4.37 9.06
CA ARG A 29 -16.35 3.08 8.85
C ARG A 29 -15.44 2.11 8.11
N THR A 30 -14.82 2.55 7.04
CA THR A 30 -13.87 1.75 6.25
C THR A 30 -12.65 1.35 7.09
N LEU A 31 -12.11 2.28 7.89
CA LEU A 31 -10.98 1.98 8.78
C LEU A 31 -11.35 0.89 9.81
N ARG A 32 -12.53 0.94 10.40
CA ARG A 32 -13.00 -0.12 11.32
C ARG A 32 -13.17 -1.46 10.61
N TYR A 33 -13.70 -1.44 9.40
CA TYR A 33 -13.82 -2.65 8.60
C TYR A 33 -12.45 -3.26 8.26
N TRP A 34 -11.45 -2.44 7.95
CA TRP A 34 -10.09 -2.92 7.75
C TRP A 34 -9.44 -3.47 9.02
N GLU A 35 -9.79 -2.94 10.20
CA GLU A 35 -9.41 -3.55 11.48
C GLU A 35 -10.02 -4.95 11.65
N GLU A 36 -11.31 -5.09 11.38
CA GLU A 36 -12.02 -6.39 11.46
C GLU A 36 -11.40 -7.43 10.53
N LEU A 37 -10.95 -7.02 9.34
CA LEU A 37 -10.24 -7.88 8.38
C LEU A 37 -8.78 -8.15 8.75
N GLY A 38 -8.24 -7.51 9.80
CA GLY A 38 -6.83 -7.59 10.19
C GLY A 38 -5.87 -6.87 9.25
N LEU A 39 -6.38 -6.01 8.37
CA LEU A 39 -5.58 -5.17 7.47
C LEU A 39 -4.96 -3.97 8.18
N LEU A 40 -5.57 -3.50 9.25
CA LEU A 40 -5.14 -2.39 10.08
C LEU A 40 -5.17 -2.83 11.56
N GLN A 41 -4.16 -2.44 12.31
CA GLN A 41 -4.14 -2.65 13.76
C GLN A 41 -3.78 -1.32 14.43
N PRO A 42 -4.49 -0.88 15.48
CA PRO A 42 -4.13 0.33 16.19
C PRO A 42 -2.81 0.13 16.94
N ALA A 43 -1.93 1.15 16.91
CA ALA A 43 -0.64 1.11 17.58
C ALA A 43 -0.77 0.91 19.10
N SER A 44 -1.81 1.51 19.69
CA SER A 44 -2.12 1.36 21.13
C SER A 44 -3.55 1.81 21.43
N ARG A 45 -3.90 1.76 22.72
CA ARG A 45 -5.13 2.36 23.25
C ARG A 45 -4.78 3.41 24.31
N THR A 46 -5.56 4.48 24.36
CA THR A 46 -5.46 5.46 25.46
C THR A 46 -5.91 4.83 26.79
N GLU A 47 -5.64 5.47 27.91
CA GLU A 47 -6.18 5.07 29.23
C GLU A 47 -7.72 4.96 29.23
N GLY A 48 -8.40 5.76 28.42
CA GLY A 48 -9.86 5.69 28.20
C GLY A 48 -10.32 4.62 27.21
N GLY A 49 -9.41 3.74 26.72
CA GLY A 49 -9.73 2.64 25.83
C GLY A 49 -9.89 3.03 24.34
N GLU A 50 -9.70 4.30 23.98
CA GLU A 50 -9.77 4.76 22.58
C GLU A 50 -8.58 4.25 21.78
N ARG A 51 -8.84 3.83 20.53
CA ARG A 51 -7.80 3.39 19.58
C ARG A 51 -6.99 4.58 19.10
N VAL A 52 -5.66 4.45 19.10
CA VAL A 52 -4.74 5.43 18.53
C VAL A 52 -3.79 4.75 17.55
N TYR A 53 -3.41 5.49 16.53
CA TYR A 53 -2.67 5.03 15.36
C TYR A 53 -1.39 5.85 15.21
N GLY A 54 -0.30 5.18 14.92
CA GLY A 54 0.99 5.81 14.66
C GLY A 54 1.19 6.18 13.18
N ALA A 55 2.34 6.77 12.89
CA ALA A 55 2.71 7.14 11.52
C ALA A 55 2.78 5.92 10.57
N GLY A 56 3.16 4.73 11.08
CA GLY A 56 3.15 3.47 10.33
C GLY A 56 1.74 3.10 9.88
N ASP A 57 0.78 3.21 10.80
CA ASP A 57 -0.63 2.90 10.51
C ASP A 57 -1.22 3.84 9.46
N VAL A 58 -0.91 5.14 9.55
CA VAL A 58 -1.34 6.13 8.55
C VAL A 58 -0.76 5.80 7.17
N ARG A 59 0.54 5.44 7.08
CA ARG A 59 1.14 5.00 5.82
C ARG A 59 0.50 3.71 5.30
N ARG A 60 0.21 2.75 6.19
CA ARG A 60 -0.48 1.50 5.83
C ARG A 60 -1.87 1.77 5.25
N VAL A 61 -2.66 2.63 5.88
CA VAL A 61 -3.98 3.06 5.39
C VAL A 61 -3.89 3.69 4.01
N THR A 62 -2.96 4.63 3.81
CA THR A 62 -2.73 5.28 2.51
C THR A 62 -2.41 4.25 1.44
N ARG A 63 -1.53 3.29 1.73
CA ARG A 63 -1.12 2.23 0.81
C ARG A 63 -2.26 1.30 0.42
N ILE A 64 -3.08 0.86 1.39
CA ILE A 64 -4.26 0.03 1.11
C ILE A 64 -5.21 0.77 0.17
N ARG A 65 -5.49 2.05 0.46
CA ARG A 65 -6.33 2.89 -0.38
C ARG A 65 -5.77 2.99 -1.80
N ASP A 66 -4.49 3.34 -1.94
CA ASP A 66 -3.85 3.54 -3.24
C ASP A 66 -3.86 2.25 -4.08
N TRP A 67 -3.64 1.08 -3.46
CA TRP A 67 -3.73 -0.19 -4.17
C TRP A 67 -5.15 -0.51 -4.66
N GLN A 68 -6.17 -0.16 -3.88
CA GLN A 68 -7.55 -0.31 -4.31
C GLN A 68 -7.94 0.68 -5.42
N GLU A 69 -7.59 1.96 -5.26
CA GLU A 69 -8.00 3.02 -6.16
C GLU A 69 -7.19 3.05 -7.47
N LEU A 70 -5.87 2.88 -7.39
CA LEU A 70 -4.98 2.98 -8.54
C LEU A 70 -4.80 1.66 -9.27
N LEU A 71 -4.74 0.54 -8.55
CA LEU A 71 -4.46 -0.79 -9.11
C LEU A 71 -5.72 -1.65 -9.22
N GLY A 72 -6.83 -1.22 -8.65
CA GLY A 72 -8.08 -2.00 -8.65
C GLY A 72 -8.02 -3.27 -7.81
N PHE A 73 -7.10 -3.37 -6.85
CA PHE A 73 -6.97 -4.54 -6.01
C PHE A 73 -8.18 -4.71 -5.10
N SER A 74 -8.70 -5.93 -5.03
CA SER A 74 -9.64 -6.34 -3.99
C SER A 74 -8.97 -6.35 -2.62
N LEU A 75 -9.74 -6.29 -1.54
CA LEU A 75 -9.18 -6.38 -0.18
C LEU A 75 -8.45 -7.70 0.08
N ASP A 76 -8.85 -8.80 -0.55
CA ASP A 76 -8.18 -10.09 -0.43
C ASP A 76 -6.82 -10.08 -1.12
N GLU A 77 -6.69 -9.44 -2.28
CA GLU A 77 -5.41 -9.24 -2.95
C GLU A 77 -4.50 -8.33 -2.12
N VAL A 78 -5.03 -7.22 -1.61
CA VAL A 78 -4.30 -6.33 -0.67
C VAL A 78 -3.83 -7.13 0.55
N LYS A 79 -4.70 -7.95 1.14
CA LYS A 79 -4.35 -8.81 2.28
C LYS A 79 -3.23 -9.78 1.94
N THR A 80 -3.29 -10.40 0.77
CA THR A 80 -2.25 -11.31 0.27
C THR A 80 -0.91 -10.59 0.16
N VAL A 81 -0.87 -9.41 -0.45
CA VAL A 81 0.37 -8.61 -0.59
C VAL A 81 0.90 -8.18 0.79
N LEU A 82 0.03 -7.72 1.69
CA LEU A 82 0.43 -7.34 3.05
C LEU A 82 0.91 -8.52 3.89
N SER A 83 0.36 -9.73 3.69
CA SER A 83 0.74 -10.93 4.45
C SER A 83 2.11 -11.50 4.05
N THR A 84 2.67 -11.09 2.93
CA THR A 84 4.01 -11.51 2.50
C THR A 84 5.14 -10.90 3.35
N GLY A 85 4.82 -10.01 4.26
CA GLY A 85 5.77 -9.44 5.22
C GLY A 85 6.66 -8.32 4.67
N ASP A 86 6.76 -8.16 3.35
CA ASP A 86 7.70 -7.21 2.74
C ASP A 86 7.39 -5.75 3.12
N VAL A 87 6.11 -5.46 3.28
CA VAL A 87 5.63 -4.12 3.67
C VAL A 87 5.91 -3.84 5.15
N ASP A 88 5.69 -4.84 5.99
CA ASP A 88 5.95 -4.73 7.43
C ASP A 88 7.46 -4.65 7.71
N VAL A 89 8.30 -5.30 6.87
CA VAL A 89 9.76 -5.15 6.91
C VAL A 89 10.17 -3.70 6.67
N LEU A 90 9.64 -3.06 5.63
CA LEU A 90 9.95 -1.66 5.32
C LEU A 90 9.57 -0.71 6.45
N ASP A 91 8.39 -0.90 7.05
CA ASP A 91 7.93 -0.07 8.16
C ASP A 91 8.78 -0.31 9.42
N ARG A 92 9.15 -1.55 9.73
CA ARG A 92 10.07 -1.90 10.83
C ARG A 92 11.44 -1.28 10.64
N VAL A 93 12.05 -1.45 9.47
CA VAL A 93 13.36 -0.89 9.15
C VAL A 93 13.34 0.64 9.28
N HIS A 94 12.30 1.29 8.79
CA HIS A 94 12.14 2.74 8.91
C HIS A 94 12.09 3.18 10.38
N LEU A 95 11.39 2.44 11.23
CA LEU A 95 11.28 2.70 12.66
C LEU A 95 12.63 2.54 13.36
N GLU A 96 13.32 1.39 13.17
CA GLU A 96 14.62 1.11 13.76
C GLU A 96 15.69 2.16 13.35
N LEU A 97 15.66 2.63 12.10
CA LEU A 97 16.60 3.67 11.63
C LEU A 97 16.33 5.04 12.25
N ARG A 98 15.10 5.31 12.69
CA ARG A 98 14.73 6.59 13.33
C ARG A 98 14.97 6.62 14.83
N GLU A 99 14.80 5.50 15.52
CA GLU A 99 14.72 5.45 16.98
C GLU A 99 16.07 5.28 17.69
N GLY A 100 17.19 4.99 16.96
CA GLY A 100 18.33 4.56 17.69
C GLY A 100 19.71 5.03 17.31
N ASP A 101 20.57 4.90 18.29
CA ASP A 101 22.02 4.87 18.13
C ASP A 101 22.44 3.51 17.51
N VAL A 102 22.03 3.31 16.26
CA VAL A 102 22.21 2.06 15.51
C VAL A 102 23.60 2.07 14.89
N SER A 103 24.41 1.02 15.15
CA SER A 103 25.75 0.89 14.57
C SER A 103 25.71 0.90 13.04
N LEU A 104 26.81 1.31 12.40
CA LEU A 104 26.90 1.32 10.92
C LEU A 104 26.67 -0.07 10.30
N ALA A 105 27.13 -1.13 10.97
CA ALA A 105 26.90 -2.51 10.51
C ALA A 105 25.40 -2.83 10.51
N ARG A 106 24.70 -2.54 11.61
CA ARG A 106 23.26 -2.78 11.73
C ARG A 106 22.45 -1.93 10.75
N ARG A 107 22.85 -0.67 10.52
CA ARG A 107 22.20 0.18 9.48
C ARG A 107 22.31 -0.43 8.08
N ARG A 108 23.47 -1.01 7.76
CA ARG A 108 23.66 -1.68 6.47
C ARG A 108 22.75 -2.90 6.33
N GLU A 109 22.71 -3.77 7.35
CA GLU A 109 21.82 -4.93 7.36
C GLU A 109 20.35 -4.54 7.17
N LEU A 110 19.89 -3.52 7.90
CA LEU A 110 18.52 -3.01 7.77
C LEU A 110 18.20 -2.49 6.36
N LEU A 111 19.15 -1.79 5.75
CA LEU A 111 18.99 -1.33 4.38
C LEU A 111 18.98 -2.48 3.38
N ASP A 112 19.82 -3.49 3.57
CA ASP A 112 19.82 -4.69 2.72
C ASP A 112 18.50 -5.47 2.84
N GLU A 113 17.96 -5.63 4.05
CA GLU A 113 16.63 -6.19 4.28
C GLU A 113 15.54 -5.38 3.55
N ALA A 114 15.56 -4.06 3.67
CA ALA A 114 14.59 -3.18 3.02
C ALA A 114 14.68 -3.25 1.49
N ILE A 115 15.87 -3.28 0.94
CA ILE A 115 16.10 -3.42 -0.50
C ILE A 115 15.56 -4.76 -0.99
N ALA A 116 15.85 -5.85 -0.29
CA ALA A 116 15.36 -7.18 -0.66
C ALA A 116 13.83 -7.24 -0.65
N ALA A 117 13.19 -6.75 0.41
CA ALA A 117 11.73 -6.68 0.52
C ALA A 117 11.10 -5.82 -0.58
N ASN A 118 11.68 -4.64 -0.85
CA ASN A 118 11.19 -3.77 -1.92
C ASN A 118 11.32 -4.43 -3.31
N ASN A 119 12.44 -5.10 -3.59
CA ASN A 119 12.65 -5.78 -4.87
C ASN A 119 11.65 -6.94 -5.07
N GLN A 120 11.30 -7.67 -4.02
CA GLN A 120 10.27 -8.69 -4.09
C GLN A 120 8.89 -8.10 -4.42
N LEU A 121 8.55 -6.96 -3.82
CA LEU A 121 7.30 -6.26 -4.12
C LEU A 121 7.28 -5.76 -5.57
N VAL A 122 8.37 -5.15 -6.04
CA VAL A 122 8.51 -4.70 -7.43
C VAL A 122 8.33 -5.87 -8.39
N GLY A 123 8.99 -7.01 -8.18
CA GLY A 123 8.83 -8.19 -9.03
C GLY A 123 7.38 -8.67 -9.13
N ARG A 124 6.65 -8.69 -8.02
CA ARG A 124 5.21 -9.05 -8.03
C ARG A 124 4.35 -8.06 -8.79
N LEU A 125 4.64 -6.77 -8.69
CA LEU A 125 3.94 -5.74 -9.46
C LEU A 125 4.22 -5.88 -10.96
N GLU A 126 5.45 -6.17 -11.35
CA GLU A 126 5.85 -6.42 -12.73
C GLU A 126 5.15 -7.67 -13.31
N ASP A 127 5.08 -8.77 -12.55
CA ASP A 127 4.33 -9.97 -12.93
C ASP A 127 2.83 -9.65 -13.13
N THR A 128 2.25 -8.88 -12.24
CA THR A 128 0.85 -8.47 -12.34
C THR A 128 0.62 -7.58 -13.57
N LEU A 129 1.48 -6.61 -13.83
CA LEU A 129 1.43 -5.77 -15.02
C LEU A 129 1.55 -6.58 -16.31
N SER A 130 2.45 -7.56 -16.34
CA SER A 130 2.62 -8.48 -17.48
C SER A 130 1.33 -9.25 -17.77
N ARG A 131 0.68 -9.79 -16.73
CA ARG A 131 -0.59 -10.52 -16.88
C ARG A 131 -1.73 -9.62 -17.35
N ILE A 132 -1.82 -8.40 -16.82
CA ILE A 132 -2.82 -7.41 -17.25
C ILE A 132 -2.58 -7.01 -18.71
N SER A 133 -1.32 -6.80 -19.09
CA SER A 133 -0.96 -6.48 -20.49
C SER A 133 -1.37 -7.60 -21.45
N ALA A 134 -1.07 -8.85 -21.11
CA ALA A 134 -1.48 -10.00 -21.93
C ALA A 134 -3.01 -10.10 -22.10
N LEU A 135 -3.76 -9.89 -21.02
CA LEU A 135 -5.23 -9.87 -21.08
C LEU A 135 -5.76 -8.73 -21.95
N ARG A 136 -5.17 -7.54 -21.85
CA ARG A 136 -5.52 -6.40 -22.70
C ARG A 136 -5.29 -6.72 -24.16
N ASP A 137 -4.16 -7.32 -24.52
CA ASP A 137 -3.80 -7.64 -25.88
C ASP A 137 -4.72 -8.73 -26.48
N GLU A 138 -5.09 -9.73 -25.66
CA GLU A 138 -6.11 -10.71 -26.03
C GLU A 138 -7.46 -10.05 -26.35
N ARG A 139 -7.91 -9.13 -25.47
CA ARG A 139 -9.17 -8.41 -25.68
C ARG A 139 -9.14 -7.50 -26.90
N ALA A 140 -8.00 -6.85 -27.16
CA ALA A 140 -7.81 -6.04 -28.35
C ALA A 140 -7.91 -6.90 -29.64
N ALA A 141 -7.30 -8.08 -29.65
CA ALA A 141 -7.39 -9.00 -30.77
C ALA A 141 -8.84 -9.50 -31.02
N ILE A 142 -9.59 -9.79 -29.97
CA ILE A 142 -11.01 -10.14 -30.06
C ILE A 142 -11.80 -8.97 -30.65
N ALA A 143 -11.57 -7.75 -30.21
CA ALA A 143 -12.28 -6.57 -30.73
C ALA A 143 -12.02 -6.35 -32.22
N ILE A 144 -10.82 -6.60 -32.72
CA ILE A 144 -10.48 -6.53 -34.13
C ILE A 144 -11.31 -7.57 -34.92
N ARG A 145 -11.28 -8.84 -34.51
CA ARG A 145 -12.04 -9.93 -35.19
C ARG A 145 -13.54 -9.65 -35.20
N LEU A 146 -14.09 -9.09 -34.14
CA LEU A 146 -15.51 -8.75 -34.08
C LEU A 146 -15.88 -7.62 -35.07
N ARG A 147 -14.99 -6.62 -35.23
CA ARG A 147 -15.20 -5.56 -36.24
C ARG A 147 -15.13 -6.10 -37.66
N GLU A 148 -14.11 -6.88 -37.97
CA GLU A 148 -13.98 -7.56 -39.25
C GLU A 148 -15.24 -8.37 -39.59
N LYS A 149 -15.75 -9.14 -38.62
CA LYS A 149 -16.96 -9.95 -38.81
C LYS A 149 -18.22 -9.11 -39.03
N ARG A 150 -18.34 -7.98 -38.33
CA ARG A 150 -19.44 -7.04 -38.56
C ARG A 150 -19.39 -6.47 -39.97
N ASP A 151 -18.21 -6.00 -40.38
CA ASP A 151 -18.01 -5.38 -41.69
C ASP A 151 -18.29 -6.39 -42.84
N GLU A 152 -17.92 -7.68 -42.69
CA GLU A 152 -18.29 -8.76 -43.59
C GLU A 152 -19.82 -8.95 -43.67
N LEU A 153 -20.55 -8.88 -42.56
CA LEU A 153 -22.00 -9.02 -42.55
C LEU A 153 -22.70 -7.83 -43.19
N GLU A 154 -22.20 -6.62 -43.03
CA GLU A 154 -22.72 -5.42 -43.65
C GLU A 154 -22.52 -5.50 -45.17
N ALA A 155 -21.34 -5.89 -45.65
CA ALA A 155 -21.04 -6.06 -47.08
C ALA A 155 -21.81 -7.19 -47.77
N ALA A 156 -22.31 -8.17 -47.02
CA ALA A 156 -23.14 -9.26 -47.57
C ALA A 156 -24.64 -8.90 -47.68
N HIS A 157 -25.04 -7.73 -47.20
CA HIS A 157 -26.44 -7.28 -47.18
C HIS A 157 -26.73 -6.19 -48.21
N ASP A 158 -25.68 -5.63 -48.84
CA ASP A 158 -25.75 -4.71 -49.98
C ASP A 158 -25.66 -5.50 -51.34
#